data_35864aa57d5384ee6ffba35e881d675d
#
_entry.id   35864aa57d5384ee6ffba35e881d675d
#
_cell.length_a   1.000
_cell.length_b   1.000
_cell.length_c   1.000
_cell.angle_alpha   90.00
_cell.angle_beta   90.00
_cell.angle_gamma   90.00
#
_symmetry.space_group_name_H-M   'P 1'
#
loop_
_entity.id
_entity.type
_entity.pdbx_description
1 polymer ?
#
loop_
_entity_poly.entity_id
_entity_poly.type
_entity_poly.pdbx_seq_one_letter_code
_entity_poly.pdbx_strand_id
1 'polypeptide(L)'
;RLFQIRKAGRETASEVALVGTSGDHMARKMSAKARAAARKQRDKWKSKRWYTIRAPRDPWKFQNIGETIGESDEHVMGRVYEMTQQEFSGDFTKMHVILRFRVTDCVGQDALTTFIGHHHQTDHVRRQVRRYRGKVDDVVDVVTTDGYLIRIKPLIITQKRVQTSVKSDIRNKARDIIVTNAAKMTYSQIQTAMLGGDLEKDIENAVKSIYPVRTCVIRKSQLLQTGVVTEKGPTLDEIHAEEARSAAELKAKKAALLAEAMAEEGDDDADDAEAEDAPAEEAPAEEAPAEAEAEEEAPAEEEASAED
;
A
#
# COMPACT_ATOMS: atom_id res chain seq x y z
N ARG A 1 -48.68 -31.43 -12.51
CA ARG A 1 -49.61 -31.38 -11.36
C ARG A 1 -49.18 -30.21 -10.51
N LEU A 2 -49.79 -29.06 -10.71
CA LEU A 2 -50.89 -28.37 -10.00
C LEU A 2 -50.38 -27.75 -8.69
N PHE A 3 -50.09 -26.46 -8.71
CA PHE A 3 -50.94 -25.32 -8.33
C PHE A 3 -51.68 -25.54 -6.98
N GLN A 4 -51.27 -24.78 -5.98
CA GLN A 4 -52.22 -24.10 -5.10
C GLN A 4 -51.66 -22.80 -4.57
N ILE A 5 -52.28 -21.73 -5.04
CA ILE A 5 -52.32 -20.40 -4.53
C ILE A 5 -53.23 -20.40 -3.30
N ARG A 6 -52.79 -19.83 -2.18
CA ARG A 6 -53.70 -19.38 -1.13
C ARG A 6 -53.60 -17.87 -0.98
N LYS A 7 -54.66 -17.24 -1.44
CA LYS A 7 -55.16 -15.90 -1.05
C LYS A 7 -55.71 -15.99 0.36
N ALA A 8 -55.35 -15.06 1.20
CA ALA A 8 -56.16 -14.50 2.32
C ALA A 8 -55.41 -13.21 2.73
N GLY A 9 -56.01 -12.09 2.97
CA GLY A 9 -57.37 -11.62 3.07
C GLY A 9 -57.21 -10.14 3.36
N ARG A 10 -57.95 -9.35 2.61
CA ARG A 10 -58.19 -7.91 2.89
C ARG A 10 -59.03 -7.81 4.15
N GLU A 11 -58.57 -7.09 5.14
CA GLU A 11 -59.44 -6.50 6.19
C GLU A 11 -59.09 -5.02 6.28
N THR A 12 -60.00 -4.27 5.73
CA THR A 12 -60.90 -3.24 6.18
C THR A 12 -60.27 -2.15 7.06
N ALA A 13 -60.21 -1.00 6.43
CA ALA A 13 -60.09 0.31 7.08
C ALA A 13 -61.24 0.55 8.06
N SER A 14 -60.90 0.97 9.24
CA SER A 14 -61.85 1.74 10.07
C SER A 14 -61.07 2.83 10.81
N GLU A 15 -61.44 4.05 10.45
CA GLU A 15 -61.58 5.21 11.30
C GLU A 15 -60.79 5.22 12.62
N VAL A 16 -59.70 5.99 12.62
CA VAL A 16 -59.31 6.67 13.85
C VAL A 16 -59.15 8.16 13.57
N ALA A 17 -59.97 8.86 14.33
CA ALA A 17 -60.24 10.28 14.37
C ALA A 17 -59.04 11.19 14.15
N LEU A 18 -59.27 12.21 13.36
CA LEU A 18 -58.56 13.49 13.38
C LEU A 18 -58.60 14.09 14.80
N VAL A 19 -57.47 14.01 15.48
CA VAL A 19 -57.14 14.95 16.53
C VAL A 19 -56.07 15.87 15.96
N GLY A 20 -56.51 17.03 15.53
CA GLY A 20 -55.67 18.16 15.21
C GLY A 20 -54.91 18.59 16.44
N THR A 21 -53.61 18.32 16.45
CA THR A 21 -52.66 19.09 17.25
C THR A 21 -51.85 19.92 16.27
N SER A 22 -52.25 21.16 16.11
CA SER A 22 -51.45 22.26 15.62
C SER A 22 -50.22 22.39 16.55
N GLY A 23 -49.23 21.52 16.35
CA GLY A 23 -47.92 21.62 16.97
C GLY A 23 -47.13 22.65 16.18
N ASP A 24 -47.19 23.86 16.63
CA ASP A 24 -46.26 24.94 16.28
C ASP A 24 -44.84 24.46 16.56
N HIS A 25 -44.17 23.84 15.57
CA HIS A 25 -42.76 23.55 15.59
C HIS A 25 -42.01 24.88 15.46
N MET A 26 -42.03 25.66 16.53
CA MET A 26 -41.02 26.67 16.77
C MET A 26 -39.65 25.99 16.66
N ALA A 27 -39.03 26.15 15.51
CA ALA A 27 -37.64 25.76 15.29
C ALA A 27 -36.80 26.45 16.35
N ARG A 28 -36.58 25.75 17.48
CA ARG A 28 -35.70 26.22 18.57
C ARG A 28 -34.36 26.54 17.94
N LYS A 29 -34.04 27.84 17.88
CA LYS A 29 -32.73 28.31 17.43
C LYS A 29 -31.64 27.58 18.24
N MET A 30 -30.92 26.66 17.63
CA MET A 30 -29.84 25.93 18.28
C MET A 30 -28.83 26.94 18.87
N SER A 31 -28.41 26.72 20.10
CA SER A 31 -27.38 27.55 20.75
C SER A 31 -26.09 27.57 19.93
N ALA A 32 -25.29 28.61 20.07
CA ALA A 32 -23.99 28.71 19.39
C ALA A 32 -23.11 27.50 19.65
N LYS A 33 -23.13 26.96 20.89
CA LYS A 33 -22.39 25.73 21.29
C LYS A 33 -22.93 24.49 20.55
N ALA A 34 -24.25 24.37 20.40
CA ALA A 34 -24.87 23.26 19.68
C ALA A 34 -24.56 23.31 18.15
N ARG A 35 -24.54 24.54 17.57
CA ARG A 35 -24.13 24.74 16.18
C ARG A 35 -22.64 24.42 15.96
N ALA A 36 -21.79 24.78 16.92
CA ALA A 36 -20.37 24.44 16.86
C ALA A 36 -20.16 22.92 17.00
N ALA A 37 -20.89 22.24 17.88
CA ALA A 37 -20.88 20.79 17.99
C ALA A 37 -21.38 20.09 16.71
N ALA A 38 -22.49 20.58 16.11
CA ALA A 38 -22.99 20.06 14.85
C ALA A 38 -22.04 20.30 13.67
N ARG A 39 -21.27 21.42 13.66
CA ARG A 39 -20.19 21.64 12.70
C ARG A 39 -19.03 20.66 12.90
N LYS A 40 -18.64 20.37 14.15
CA LYS A 40 -17.61 19.36 14.45
C LYS A 40 -18.02 17.96 13.99
N GLN A 41 -19.30 17.59 14.13
CA GLN A 41 -19.84 16.33 13.62
C GLN A 41 -19.88 16.25 12.08
N ARG A 42 -20.05 17.39 11.39
CA ARG A 42 -20.05 17.46 9.92
C ARG A 42 -18.65 17.41 9.32
N ASP A 43 -17.63 17.70 10.09
CA ASP A 43 -16.25 17.72 9.62
C ASP A 43 -15.70 16.31 9.56
N LYS A 44 -15.87 15.68 8.39
CA LYS A 44 -15.42 14.30 8.13
C LYS A 44 -13.92 14.11 8.29
N TRP A 45 -13.12 15.20 8.23
CA TRP A 45 -11.68 15.10 8.41
C TRP A 45 -11.28 14.93 9.87
N LYS A 46 -12.01 15.53 10.79
CA LYS A 46 -11.75 15.42 12.23
C LYS A 46 -12.14 14.07 12.83
N SER A 47 -13.05 13.35 12.18
CA SER A 47 -13.43 11.99 12.59
C SER A 47 -12.48 10.91 12.07
N LYS A 48 -11.66 11.23 11.07
CA LYS A 48 -10.72 10.28 10.47
C LYS A 48 -9.52 10.01 11.37
N ARG A 49 -9.10 8.75 11.40
CA ARG A 49 -7.92 8.24 12.08
C ARG A 49 -6.92 7.70 11.09
N TRP A 50 -5.65 7.72 11.45
CA TRP A 50 -4.60 7.06 10.72
C TRP A 50 -4.54 5.58 11.11
N TYR A 51 -4.37 4.73 10.13
CA TYR A 51 -4.17 3.30 10.28
C TYR A 51 -2.86 2.93 9.62
N THR A 52 -2.01 2.22 10.34
CA THR A 52 -0.76 1.66 9.82
C THR A 52 -1.08 0.35 9.13
N ILE A 53 -0.67 0.20 7.87
CA ILE A 53 -0.89 -1.02 7.09
C ILE A 53 0.28 -1.95 7.35
N ARG A 54 0.00 -3.15 7.86
CA ARG A 54 1.01 -4.16 8.12
C ARG A 54 0.91 -5.32 7.14
N ALA A 55 2.09 -5.80 6.69
CA ALA A 55 2.21 -7.01 5.87
C ALA A 55 1.68 -8.23 6.63
N PRO A 56 1.37 -9.34 5.92
CA PRO A 56 1.04 -10.60 6.57
C PRO A 56 2.16 -11.06 7.54
N ARG A 57 1.75 -11.79 8.59
CA ARG A 57 2.67 -12.36 9.58
C ARG A 57 3.75 -13.24 8.93
N ASP A 58 3.36 -14.13 8.04
CA ASP A 58 4.25 -15.01 7.30
C ASP A 58 4.11 -14.69 5.79
N PRO A 59 5.23 -14.42 5.07
CA PRO A 59 6.64 -14.46 5.46
C PRO A 59 7.23 -13.13 6.01
N TRP A 60 6.46 -12.05 6.07
CA TRP A 60 6.99 -10.68 6.26
C TRP A 60 6.93 -10.13 7.68
N LYS A 61 6.57 -10.93 8.67
CA LYS A 61 6.63 -10.58 10.10
C LYS A 61 5.95 -9.23 10.43
N PHE A 62 4.78 -8.94 9.87
CA PHE A 62 4.04 -7.70 10.09
C PHE A 62 4.81 -6.40 9.74
N GLN A 63 5.75 -6.49 8.81
CA GLN A 63 6.48 -5.30 8.35
C GLN A 63 5.52 -4.17 7.97
N ASN A 64 5.84 -2.94 8.37
CA ASN A 64 5.05 -1.77 7.99
C ASN A 64 5.17 -1.52 6.49
N ILE A 65 4.02 -1.40 5.82
CA ILE A 65 3.90 -1.14 4.38
C ILE A 65 3.62 0.33 4.11
N GLY A 66 2.82 0.97 4.98
CA GLY A 66 2.40 2.34 4.78
C GLY A 66 1.24 2.70 5.69
N GLU A 67 0.62 3.84 5.42
CA GLU A 67 -0.47 4.36 6.23
C GLU A 67 -1.70 4.66 5.37
N THR A 68 -2.87 4.55 5.96
CA THR A 68 -4.14 4.90 5.34
C THR A 68 -5.04 5.65 6.31
N ILE A 69 -5.94 6.46 5.77
CA ILE A 69 -6.90 7.20 6.57
C ILE A 69 -8.26 6.52 6.49
N GLY A 70 -8.88 6.29 7.64
CA GLY A 70 -10.25 5.79 7.77
C GLY A 70 -11.04 6.51 8.84
N GLU A 71 -12.36 6.53 8.71
CA GLU A 71 -13.28 7.05 9.73
C GLU A 71 -13.61 5.97 10.76
N SER A 72 -13.77 4.73 10.28
CA SER A 72 -14.00 3.53 11.10
C SER A 72 -13.27 2.35 10.50
N ASP A 73 -13.12 1.29 11.29
CA ASP A 73 -12.46 0.06 10.90
C ASP A 73 -13.15 -0.59 9.69
N GLU A 74 -14.48 -0.54 9.65
CA GLU A 74 -15.30 -1.06 8.54
C GLU A 74 -14.95 -0.40 7.19
N HIS A 75 -14.60 0.90 7.21
CA HIS A 75 -14.25 1.63 6.00
C HIS A 75 -12.83 1.30 5.50
N VAL A 76 -11.98 0.75 6.36
CA VAL A 76 -10.61 0.33 6.03
C VAL A 76 -10.59 -1.13 5.58
N MET A 77 -11.44 -1.98 6.15
CA MET A 77 -11.54 -3.39 5.80
C MET A 77 -11.83 -3.58 4.30
N GLY A 78 -11.15 -4.55 3.70
CA GLY A 78 -11.31 -4.89 2.28
C GLY A 78 -10.57 -3.96 1.31
N ARG A 79 -9.95 -2.87 1.75
CA ARG A 79 -9.12 -2.02 0.89
C ARG A 79 -7.94 -2.80 0.36
N VAL A 80 -7.56 -2.50 -0.87
CA VAL A 80 -6.38 -3.06 -1.52
C VAL A 80 -5.32 -1.98 -1.58
N TYR A 81 -4.17 -2.30 -1.04
CA TYR A 81 -2.98 -1.47 -1.10
C TYR A 81 -2.00 -2.04 -2.13
N GLU A 82 -1.48 -1.20 -2.99
CA GLU A 82 -0.52 -1.57 -4.03
C GLU A 82 0.77 -0.79 -3.82
N MET A 83 1.88 -1.51 -3.80
CA MET A 83 3.21 -0.92 -3.69
C MET A 83 4.21 -1.66 -4.57
N THR A 84 5.32 -1.04 -4.90
CA THR A 84 6.38 -1.69 -5.66
C THR A 84 7.21 -2.59 -4.74
N GLN A 85 7.77 -3.65 -5.30
CA GLN A 85 8.66 -4.53 -4.54
C GLN A 85 9.93 -3.79 -4.09
N GLN A 86 10.33 -2.76 -4.83
CA GLN A 86 11.45 -1.89 -4.46
C GLN A 86 11.19 -1.15 -3.13
N GLU A 87 10.00 -0.54 -2.99
CA GLU A 87 9.62 0.17 -1.76
C GLU A 87 9.57 -0.78 -0.56
N PHE A 88 9.17 -2.03 -0.81
CA PHE A 88 9.03 -3.04 0.22
C PHE A 88 10.37 -3.68 0.64
N SER A 89 11.20 -4.12 -0.32
CA SER A 89 12.45 -4.85 -0.05
C SER A 89 13.72 -4.03 -0.21
N GLY A 90 13.64 -2.81 -0.76
CA GLY A 90 14.79 -1.98 -1.09
C GLY A 90 15.50 -2.36 -2.39
N ASP A 91 15.10 -3.44 -3.07
CA ASP A 91 15.74 -3.93 -4.30
C ASP A 91 15.36 -3.10 -5.52
N PHE A 92 16.23 -2.22 -5.96
CA PHE A 92 16.01 -1.36 -7.13
C PHE A 92 15.74 -2.14 -8.42
N THR A 93 16.30 -3.33 -8.57
CA THR A 93 16.11 -4.19 -9.75
C THR A 93 14.68 -4.65 -9.94
N LYS A 94 13.87 -4.69 -8.86
CA LYS A 94 12.49 -5.17 -8.84
C LYS A 94 11.43 -4.06 -8.82
N MET A 95 11.78 -2.87 -9.25
CA MET A 95 10.88 -1.71 -9.37
C MET A 95 9.64 -2.00 -10.23
N HIS A 96 9.73 -2.95 -11.16
CA HIS A 96 8.66 -3.29 -12.09
C HIS A 96 7.61 -4.27 -11.52
N VAL A 97 7.84 -4.80 -10.33
CA VAL A 97 6.92 -5.75 -9.65
C VAL A 97 6.06 -4.97 -8.66
N ILE A 98 4.75 -5.04 -8.83
CA ILE A 98 3.76 -4.41 -7.93
C ILE A 98 3.15 -5.50 -7.06
N LEU A 99 3.27 -5.34 -5.76
CA LEU A 99 2.66 -6.19 -4.73
C LEU A 99 1.28 -5.66 -4.38
N ARG A 100 0.36 -6.57 -4.05
CA ARG A 100 -1.01 -6.23 -3.71
C ARG A 100 -1.40 -6.88 -2.39
N PHE A 101 -1.79 -6.07 -1.44
CA PHE A 101 -2.24 -6.47 -0.12
C PHE A 101 -3.69 -6.05 0.07
N ARG A 102 -4.49 -6.90 0.71
CA ARG A 102 -5.87 -6.57 1.10
C ARG A 102 -5.97 -6.54 2.61
N VAL A 103 -6.55 -5.49 3.14
CA VAL A 103 -6.87 -5.39 4.56
C VAL A 103 -7.95 -6.41 4.89
N THR A 104 -7.68 -7.27 5.85
CA THR A 104 -8.60 -8.30 6.36
C THR A 104 -9.17 -7.92 7.71
N ASP A 105 -8.32 -7.45 8.62
CA ASP A 105 -8.68 -7.14 9.98
C ASP A 105 -8.03 -5.83 10.42
N CYS A 106 -8.63 -5.18 11.42
CA CYS A 106 -8.09 -3.98 12.06
C CYS A 106 -7.97 -4.22 13.56
N VAL A 107 -6.78 -4.02 14.11
CA VAL A 107 -6.50 -4.14 15.54
C VAL A 107 -5.99 -2.79 16.05
N GLY A 108 -6.86 -2.02 16.70
CA GLY A 108 -6.53 -0.67 17.18
C GLY A 108 -6.22 0.31 16.05
N GLN A 109 -4.97 0.65 15.84
CA GLN A 109 -4.50 1.50 14.74
C GLN A 109 -3.82 0.70 13.62
N ASP A 110 -3.63 -0.60 13.79
CA ASP A 110 -3.01 -1.44 12.78
C ASP A 110 -4.05 -2.11 11.89
N ALA A 111 -3.86 -1.99 10.58
CA ALA A 111 -4.62 -2.67 9.57
C ALA A 111 -3.82 -3.90 9.09
N LEU A 112 -4.25 -5.09 9.50
CA LEU A 112 -3.63 -6.35 9.11
C LEU A 112 -4.04 -6.70 7.69
N THR A 113 -3.08 -7.17 6.90
CA THR A 113 -3.33 -7.47 5.49
C THR A 113 -3.05 -8.92 5.14
N THR A 114 -3.70 -9.35 4.06
CA THR A 114 -3.38 -10.61 3.37
C THR A 114 -2.81 -10.29 1.99
N PHE A 115 -1.77 -11.02 1.59
CA PHE A 115 -1.23 -10.90 0.24
C PHE A 115 -2.20 -11.50 -0.78
N ILE A 116 -2.65 -10.70 -1.75
CA ILE A 116 -3.55 -11.17 -2.81
C ILE A 116 -2.77 -11.67 -4.02
N GLY A 117 -1.58 -11.14 -4.23
CA GLY A 117 -0.75 -11.47 -5.37
C GLY A 117 0.10 -10.30 -5.84
N HIS A 118 0.81 -10.52 -6.92
CA HIS A 118 1.64 -9.49 -7.55
C HIS A 118 1.31 -9.37 -9.03
N HIS A 119 1.74 -8.28 -9.64
CA HIS A 119 1.74 -8.13 -11.09
C HIS A 119 2.90 -7.27 -11.55
N HIS A 120 3.39 -7.56 -12.75
CA HIS A 120 4.40 -6.73 -13.38
C HIS A 120 3.75 -5.53 -14.05
N GLN A 121 4.43 -4.40 -14.03
CA GLN A 121 4.03 -3.21 -14.78
C GLN A 121 3.89 -3.55 -16.26
N THR A 122 2.87 -3.00 -16.88
CA THR A 122 2.54 -3.29 -18.28
C THR A 122 3.65 -2.89 -19.25
N ASP A 123 4.36 -1.82 -18.92
CA ASP A 123 5.51 -1.34 -19.69
C ASP A 123 6.67 -2.31 -19.70
N HIS A 124 7.01 -2.89 -18.55
CA HIS A 124 8.06 -3.90 -18.44
C HIS A 124 7.73 -5.12 -19.32
N VAL A 125 6.49 -5.61 -19.25
CA VAL A 125 6.03 -6.72 -20.07
C VAL A 125 6.07 -6.38 -21.57
N ARG A 126 5.64 -5.18 -21.97
CA ARG A 126 5.67 -4.73 -23.36
C ARG A 126 7.09 -4.61 -23.90
N ARG A 127 8.05 -4.14 -23.13
CA ARG A 127 9.46 -4.04 -23.54
C ARG A 127 10.10 -5.39 -23.82
N GLN A 128 9.66 -6.45 -23.14
CA GLN A 128 10.17 -7.80 -23.35
C GLN A 128 9.61 -8.45 -24.62
N VAL A 129 8.35 -8.18 -24.98
CA VAL A 129 7.70 -8.70 -26.18
C VAL A 129 8.17 -7.92 -27.41
N ARG A 130 8.98 -8.54 -28.26
CA ARG A 130 9.54 -7.91 -29.47
C ARG A 130 9.22 -8.73 -30.74
N ARG A 131 9.32 -8.10 -31.90
CA ARG A 131 9.19 -8.77 -33.21
C ARG A 131 10.21 -9.92 -33.32
N TYR A 132 9.88 -10.94 -34.12
CA TYR A 132 10.69 -12.14 -34.36
C TYR A 132 10.97 -13.02 -33.12
N ARG A 133 10.29 -12.80 -32.01
CA ARG A 133 10.34 -13.64 -30.81
C ARG A 133 9.02 -14.35 -30.61
N GLY A 134 9.08 -15.54 -30.05
CA GLY A 134 7.89 -16.26 -29.63
C GLY A 134 7.48 -15.82 -28.23
N LYS A 135 6.22 -15.45 -28.07
CA LYS A 135 5.59 -15.21 -26.76
C LYS A 135 4.77 -16.45 -26.41
N VAL A 136 4.99 -16.98 -25.23
CA VAL A 136 4.25 -18.10 -24.66
C VAL A 136 3.65 -17.63 -23.34
N ASP A 137 2.33 -17.54 -23.30
CA ASP A 137 1.55 -17.22 -22.11
C ASP A 137 0.79 -18.46 -21.67
N ASP A 138 0.64 -18.64 -20.38
CA ASP A 138 -0.25 -19.65 -19.81
C ASP A 138 -0.95 -19.10 -18.57
N VAL A 139 -1.97 -19.81 -18.12
CA VAL A 139 -2.70 -19.55 -16.87
C VAL A 139 -2.82 -20.89 -16.17
N VAL A 140 -2.23 -20.98 -14.98
CA VAL A 140 -2.19 -22.21 -14.19
C VAL A 140 -2.81 -21.93 -12.83
N ASP A 141 -3.83 -22.71 -12.50
CA ASP A 141 -4.44 -22.70 -11.17
C ASP A 141 -3.83 -23.84 -10.37
N VAL A 142 -3.32 -23.53 -9.18
CA VAL A 142 -2.61 -24.48 -8.32
C VAL A 142 -3.12 -24.40 -6.89
N VAL A 143 -3.11 -25.54 -6.22
CA VAL A 143 -3.43 -25.65 -4.80
C VAL A 143 -2.14 -25.91 -4.04
N THR A 144 -1.92 -25.16 -2.96
CA THR A 144 -0.77 -25.32 -2.07
C THR A 144 -1.04 -26.39 -1.01
N THR A 145 0.01 -26.80 -0.27
CA THR A 145 -0.15 -27.72 0.89
C THR A 145 -1.13 -27.21 1.93
N ASP A 146 -1.24 -25.88 2.08
CA ASP A 146 -2.12 -25.20 3.04
C ASP A 146 -3.56 -25.03 2.51
N GLY A 147 -3.86 -25.55 1.32
CA GLY A 147 -5.18 -25.44 0.71
C GLY A 147 -5.49 -24.11 0.03
N TYR A 148 -4.51 -23.21 -0.11
CA TYR A 148 -4.69 -21.97 -0.87
C TYR A 148 -4.77 -22.25 -2.36
N LEU A 149 -5.79 -21.69 -3.03
CA LEU A 149 -5.91 -21.74 -4.49
C LEU A 149 -5.36 -20.47 -5.11
N ILE A 150 -4.31 -20.63 -5.91
CA ILE A 150 -3.57 -19.52 -6.52
C ILE A 150 -3.59 -19.65 -8.04
N ARG A 151 -3.81 -18.55 -8.72
CA ARG A 151 -3.67 -18.44 -10.16
C ARG A 151 -2.35 -17.81 -10.54
N ILE A 152 -1.48 -18.55 -11.20
CA ILE A 152 -0.16 -18.11 -11.65
C ILE A 152 -0.20 -17.94 -13.17
N LYS A 153 0.33 -16.81 -13.66
CA LYS A 153 0.39 -16.48 -15.09
C LYS A 153 1.85 -16.31 -15.51
N PRO A 154 2.52 -17.39 -15.93
CA PRO A 154 3.88 -17.30 -16.46
C PRO A 154 3.88 -16.64 -17.84
N LEU A 155 4.93 -15.91 -18.15
CA LEU A 155 5.24 -15.33 -19.44
C LEU A 155 6.64 -15.78 -19.85
N ILE A 156 6.74 -16.55 -20.91
CA ILE A 156 8.00 -17.07 -21.44
C ILE A 156 8.24 -16.48 -22.81
N ILE A 157 9.42 -15.91 -23.03
CA ILE A 157 9.83 -15.29 -24.28
C ILE A 157 11.00 -16.08 -24.86
N THR A 158 10.81 -16.66 -26.04
CA THR A 158 11.82 -17.43 -26.74
C THR A 158 12.78 -16.51 -27.50
N GLN A 159 14.00 -16.99 -27.75
CA GLN A 159 15.01 -16.21 -28.47
C GLN A 159 14.60 -15.91 -29.91
N LYS A 160 14.00 -16.87 -30.63
CA LYS A 160 13.49 -16.71 -31.98
C LYS A 160 12.04 -17.15 -32.06
N ARG A 161 11.40 -16.91 -33.19
CA ARG A 161 10.02 -17.37 -33.47
C ARG A 161 9.95 -18.91 -33.54
N VAL A 162 8.97 -19.49 -32.87
CA VAL A 162 8.82 -20.93 -32.69
C VAL A 162 7.45 -21.39 -33.23
N GLN A 163 7.37 -22.62 -33.68
CA GLN A 163 6.13 -23.26 -34.13
C GLN A 163 5.13 -23.45 -32.97
N THR A 164 3.87 -23.65 -33.31
CA THR A 164 2.80 -23.74 -32.29
C THR A 164 2.93 -25.01 -31.45
N SER A 165 3.37 -26.14 -32.03
CA SER A 165 3.61 -27.38 -31.31
C SER A 165 4.64 -27.19 -30.18
N VAL A 166 5.79 -26.63 -30.52
CA VAL A 166 6.86 -26.36 -29.51
C VAL A 166 6.38 -25.38 -28.43
N LYS A 167 5.54 -24.40 -28.78
CA LYS A 167 4.92 -23.52 -27.75
C LYS A 167 4.02 -24.28 -26.78
N SER A 168 3.30 -25.30 -27.28
CA SER A 168 2.46 -26.18 -26.46
C SER A 168 3.32 -27.02 -25.52
N ASP A 169 4.42 -27.57 -26.01
CA ASP A 169 5.35 -28.36 -25.20
C ASP A 169 5.98 -27.51 -24.10
N ILE A 170 6.38 -26.26 -24.41
CA ILE A 170 6.89 -25.30 -23.42
C ILE A 170 5.83 -25.02 -22.35
N ARG A 171 4.55 -24.81 -22.73
CA ARG A 171 3.48 -24.59 -21.74
C ARG A 171 3.28 -25.80 -20.85
N ASN A 172 3.19 -26.98 -21.41
CA ASN A 172 2.98 -28.21 -20.65
C ASN A 172 4.13 -28.38 -19.63
N LYS A 173 5.37 -28.23 -20.08
CA LYS A 173 6.52 -28.34 -19.19
C LYS A 173 6.53 -27.29 -18.06
N ALA A 174 6.22 -26.04 -18.40
CA ALA A 174 6.12 -24.97 -17.40
C ALA A 174 4.99 -25.23 -16.40
N ARG A 175 3.84 -25.73 -16.87
CA ARG A 175 2.70 -26.10 -16.01
C ARG A 175 3.06 -27.21 -15.05
N ASP A 176 3.71 -28.27 -15.53
CA ASP A 176 4.11 -29.42 -14.71
C ASP A 176 5.02 -28.98 -13.55
N ILE A 177 5.95 -28.07 -13.80
CA ILE A 177 6.87 -27.55 -12.76
C ILE A 177 6.10 -26.72 -11.75
N ILE A 178 5.24 -25.80 -12.22
CA ILE A 178 4.46 -24.93 -11.34
C ILE A 178 3.56 -25.78 -10.42
N VAL A 179 2.86 -26.77 -10.98
CA VAL A 179 1.99 -27.68 -10.22
C VAL A 179 2.80 -28.51 -9.22
N THR A 180 3.95 -29.06 -9.67
CA THR A 180 4.81 -29.88 -8.80
C THR A 180 5.39 -29.07 -7.64
N ASN A 181 5.87 -27.86 -7.88
CA ASN A 181 6.40 -26.99 -6.84
C ASN A 181 5.30 -26.51 -5.88
N ALA A 182 4.14 -26.14 -6.43
CA ALA A 182 3.01 -25.71 -5.59
C ALA A 182 2.48 -26.82 -4.67
N ALA A 183 2.45 -28.05 -5.14
CA ALA A 183 2.03 -29.20 -4.32
C ALA A 183 2.97 -29.54 -3.16
N LYS A 184 4.21 -29.05 -3.19
CA LYS A 184 5.23 -29.29 -2.16
C LYS A 184 5.43 -28.14 -1.19
N MET A 185 5.02 -26.92 -1.57
CA MET A 185 5.29 -25.69 -0.85
C MET A 185 4.06 -25.16 -0.13
N THR A 186 4.28 -24.47 0.99
CA THR A 186 3.27 -23.66 1.65
C THR A 186 3.01 -22.37 0.88
N TYR A 187 1.92 -21.67 1.17
CA TYR A 187 1.60 -20.41 0.47
C TYR A 187 2.69 -19.36 0.62
N SER A 188 3.26 -19.21 1.81
CA SER A 188 4.35 -18.27 2.08
C SER A 188 5.63 -18.61 1.31
N GLN A 189 5.98 -19.89 1.23
CA GLN A 189 7.14 -20.35 0.46
C GLN A 189 6.98 -20.06 -1.04
N ILE A 190 5.79 -20.31 -1.60
CA ILE A 190 5.50 -19.97 -3.01
C ILE A 190 5.60 -18.47 -3.26
N GLN A 191 5.09 -17.64 -2.33
CA GLN A 191 5.23 -16.19 -2.43
C GLN A 191 6.70 -15.78 -2.50
N THR A 192 7.51 -16.29 -1.59
CA THR A 192 8.94 -16.02 -1.55
C THR A 192 9.64 -16.50 -2.83
N ALA A 193 9.32 -17.71 -3.31
CA ALA A 193 9.90 -18.26 -4.55
C ALA A 193 9.50 -17.46 -5.80
N MET A 194 8.25 -16.96 -5.87
CA MET A 194 7.80 -16.11 -6.98
C MET A 194 8.47 -14.73 -6.96
N LEU A 195 8.59 -14.11 -5.79
CA LEU A 195 9.16 -12.78 -5.64
C LEU A 195 10.70 -12.81 -5.70
N GLY A 196 11.30 -13.90 -5.25
CA GLY A 196 12.74 -14.16 -5.37
C GLY A 196 13.20 -14.44 -6.80
N GLY A 197 12.30 -14.98 -7.63
CA GLY A 197 12.60 -15.40 -8.99
C GLY A 197 13.10 -16.84 -9.10
N ASP A 198 13.08 -17.62 -8.02
CA ASP A 198 13.57 -19.00 -8.02
C ASP A 198 12.65 -19.91 -8.84
N LEU A 199 11.32 -19.74 -8.69
CA LEU A 199 10.35 -20.44 -9.53
C LEU A 199 10.53 -20.12 -11.04
N GLU A 200 10.91 -18.89 -11.36
CA GLU A 200 11.19 -18.46 -12.73
C GLU A 200 12.44 -19.16 -13.31
N LYS A 201 13.49 -19.30 -12.49
CA LYS A 201 14.73 -20.02 -12.84
C LYS A 201 14.46 -21.51 -13.06
N ASP A 202 13.65 -22.14 -12.20
CA ASP A 202 13.27 -23.54 -12.33
C ASP A 202 12.56 -23.81 -13.66
N ILE A 203 11.58 -22.95 -13.99
CA ILE A 203 10.86 -23.04 -15.27
C ILE A 203 11.83 -22.82 -16.43
N GLU A 204 12.70 -21.82 -16.35
CA GLU A 204 13.67 -21.51 -17.40
C GLU A 204 14.60 -22.69 -17.66
N ASN A 205 15.17 -23.28 -16.61
CA ASN A 205 16.09 -24.42 -16.70
C ASN A 205 15.42 -25.64 -17.35
N ALA A 206 14.21 -25.93 -16.98
CA ALA A 206 13.48 -27.07 -17.55
C ALA A 206 13.04 -26.84 -19.01
N VAL A 207 12.66 -25.61 -19.36
CA VAL A 207 12.24 -25.26 -20.73
C VAL A 207 13.45 -25.15 -21.66
N LYS A 208 14.64 -24.81 -21.19
CA LYS A 208 15.88 -24.77 -21.97
C LYS A 208 16.17 -26.08 -22.72
N SER A 209 15.73 -27.22 -22.18
CA SER A 209 15.88 -28.54 -22.83
C SER A 209 15.07 -28.64 -24.14
N ILE A 210 13.95 -27.90 -24.26
CA ILE A 210 13.08 -27.93 -25.43
C ILE A 210 13.51 -26.84 -26.42
N TYR A 211 13.67 -25.60 -25.93
CA TYR A 211 14.03 -24.46 -26.76
C TYR A 211 14.71 -23.36 -25.92
N PRO A 212 15.72 -22.66 -26.46
CA PRO A 212 16.38 -21.59 -25.71
C PRO A 212 15.43 -20.42 -25.40
N VAL A 213 15.28 -20.14 -24.13
CA VAL A 213 14.47 -19.06 -23.57
C VAL A 213 15.32 -17.81 -23.42
N ARG A 214 14.75 -16.65 -23.67
CA ARG A 214 15.40 -15.37 -23.40
C ARG A 214 15.04 -14.86 -22.00
N THR A 215 13.77 -14.94 -21.64
CA THR A 215 13.24 -14.43 -20.38
C THR A 215 12.05 -15.28 -19.96
N CYS A 216 12.05 -15.68 -18.71
CA CYS A 216 10.92 -16.31 -18.04
C CYS A 216 10.55 -15.44 -16.87
N VAL A 217 9.29 -15.00 -16.78
CA VAL A 217 8.80 -14.18 -15.65
C VAL A 217 7.38 -14.61 -15.28
N ILE A 218 7.05 -14.52 -14.02
CA ILE A 218 5.68 -14.70 -13.54
C ILE A 218 4.97 -13.34 -13.61
N ARG A 219 4.33 -13.08 -14.74
CA ARG A 219 3.69 -11.78 -15.01
C ARG A 219 2.68 -11.37 -13.95
N LYS A 220 1.92 -12.32 -13.40
CA LYS A 220 0.85 -12.06 -12.43
C LYS A 220 0.57 -13.29 -11.60
N SER A 221 0.40 -13.10 -10.31
CA SER A 221 -0.22 -14.07 -9.41
C SER A 221 -1.50 -13.49 -8.83
N GLN A 222 -2.46 -14.35 -8.50
CA GLN A 222 -3.73 -13.98 -7.90
C GLN A 222 -4.17 -15.07 -6.91
N LEU A 223 -4.51 -14.66 -5.71
CA LEU A 223 -5.17 -15.52 -4.75
C LEU A 223 -6.65 -15.62 -5.13
N LEU A 224 -7.13 -16.83 -5.38
CA LEU A 224 -8.53 -17.10 -5.69
C LEU A 224 -9.30 -17.50 -4.44
N GLN A 225 -8.72 -18.39 -3.63
CA GLN A 225 -9.35 -18.89 -2.42
C GLN A 225 -8.31 -18.97 -1.31
N THR A 226 -8.69 -18.54 -0.12
CA THR A 226 -7.88 -18.66 1.08
C THR A 226 -7.93 -20.08 1.63
N GLY A 227 -6.79 -20.56 2.11
CA GLY A 227 -6.66 -21.85 2.78
C GLY A 227 -6.62 -21.71 4.29
N VAL A 228 -6.02 -22.68 4.95
CA VAL A 228 -5.83 -22.68 6.40
C VAL A 228 -4.62 -21.82 6.74
N VAL A 229 -4.84 -20.82 7.58
CA VAL A 229 -3.77 -19.96 8.07
C VAL A 229 -2.96 -20.71 9.12
N THR A 230 -1.70 -20.97 8.84
CA THR A 230 -0.74 -21.44 9.84
C THR A 230 -0.07 -20.24 10.49
N GLU A 231 -0.37 -20.01 11.77
CA GLU A 231 0.22 -18.88 12.52
C GLU A 231 1.68 -19.18 12.90
N LYS A 232 2.61 -18.85 12.00
CA LYS A 232 4.05 -18.94 12.25
C LYS A 232 4.63 -17.53 12.29
N GLY A 233 5.57 -17.27 13.22
CA GLY A 233 6.27 -16.01 13.33
C GLY A 233 5.91 -15.22 14.60
N PRO A 234 6.49 -14.02 14.81
CA PRO A 234 6.29 -13.19 15.99
C PRO A 234 4.82 -12.73 16.11
N THR A 235 4.37 -12.46 17.33
CA THR A 235 3.06 -11.89 17.59
C THR A 235 3.08 -10.37 17.33
N LEU A 236 1.91 -9.76 17.15
CA LEU A 236 1.78 -8.32 16.93
C LEU A 236 2.32 -7.53 18.12
N ASP A 237 2.06 -8.01 19.35
CA ASP A 237 2.52 -7.38 20.59
C ASP A 237 4.04 -7.41 20.74
N GLU A 238 4.68 -8.50 20.31
CA GLU A 238 6.16 -8.61 20.28
C GLU A 238 6.77 -7.57 19.34
N ILE A 239 6.17 -7.38 18.17
CA ILE A 239 6.66 -6.39 17.18
C ILE A 239 6.48 -4.97 17.70
N HIS A 240 5.33 -4.65 18.30
CA HIS A 240 5.13 -3.34 18.93
C HIS A 240 6.14 -3.07 20.04
N ALA A 241 6.48 -4.09 20.83
CA ALA A 241 7.50 -3.98 21.85
C ALA A 241 8.91 -3.74 21.28
N GLU A 242 9.24 -4.41 20.17
CA GLU A 242 10.51 -4.22 19.45
C GLU A 242 10.58 -2.84 18.79
N GLU A 243 9.51 -2.39 18.14
CA GLU A 243 9.42 -1.06 17.53
C GLU A 243 9.53 0.04 18.59
N ALA A 244 8.88 -0.13 19.74
CA ALA A 244 8.99 0.82 20.87
C ALA A 244 10.42 0.90 21.44
N ARG A 245 11.12 -0.24 21.56
CA ARG A 245 12.52 -0.28 22.00
C ARG A 245 13.44 0.41 20.99
N SER A 246 13.31 0.10 19.71
CA SER A 246 14.14 0.71 18.66
C SER A 246 13.88 2.21 18.53
N ALA A 247 12.63 2.65 18.69
CA ALA A 247 12.28 4.07 18.70
C ALA A 247 12.87 4.79 19.95
N ALA A 248 12.89 4.14 21.10
CA ALA A 248 13.50 4.67 22.31
C ALA A 248 15.03 4.79 22.15
N GLU A 249 15.69 3.78 21.59
CA GLU A 249 17.13 3.80 21.29
C GLU A 249 17.50 4.91 20.29
N LEU A 250 16.71 5.09 19.23
CA LEU A 250 16.92 6.17 18.26
C LEU A 250 16.76 7.55 18.90
N LYS A 251 15.77 7.72 19.78
CA LYS A 251 15.58 8.96 20.53
C LYS A 251 16.75 9.21 21.50
N ALA A 252 17.22 8.17 22.18
CA ALA A 252 18.39 8.28 23.06
C ALA A 252 19.68 8.65 22.30
N LYS A 253 19.91 8.03 21.13
CA LYS A 253 21.05 8.36 20.25
C LYS A 253 20.96 9.79 19.72
N LYS A 254 19.76 10.25 19.31
CA LYS A 254 19.57 11.64 18.87
C LYS A 254 19.78 12.64 20.02
N ALA A 255 19.32 12.31 21.22
CA ALA A 255 19.52 13.14 22.39
C ALA A 255 21.01 13.21 22.81
N ALA A 256 21.73 12.08 22.71
CA ALA A 256 23.17 12.04 22.96
C ALA A 256 23.97 12.88 21.95
N LEU A 257 23.66 12.77 20.64
CA LEU A 257 24.29 13.59 19.60
C LEU A 257 23.99 15.08 19.76
N LEU A 258 22.77 15.45 20.17
CA LEU A 258 22.43 16.84 20.48
C LEU A 258 23.17 17.35 21.70
N ALA A 259 23.32 16.54 22.76
CA ALA A 259 24.08 16.91 23.93
C ALA A 259 25.59 17.05 23.62
N GLU A 260 26.14 16.20 22.78
CA GLU A 260 27.52 16.27 22.29
C GLU A 260 27.76 17.53 21.44
N ALA A 261 26.86 17.84 20.51
CA ALA A 261 26.91 19.07 19.70
C ALA A 261 26.80 20.34 20.57
N MET A 262 25.96 20.35 21.60
CA MET A 262 25.86 21.48 22.54
C MET A 262 27.07 21.58 23.48
N ALA A 263 27.77 20.49 23.73
CA ALA A 263 29.03 20.51 24.51
C ALA A 263 30.20 21.03 23.66
N GLU A 264 30.25 20.74 22.38
CA GLU A 264 31.25 21.28 21.45
C GLU A 264 31.08 22.79 21.19
N GLU A 265 29.83 23.29 21.09
CA GLU A 265 29.56 24.73 20.95
C GLU A 265 29.84 25.49 22.26
N GLY A 266 29.85 24.82 23.41
CA GLY A 266 30.17 25.45 24.71
C GLY A 266 31.67 25.60 25.04
N ASP A 267 32.55 24.91 24.29
CA ASP A 267 34.00 24.97 24.49
C ASP A 267 34.69 26.06 23.62
N ASP A 268 34.02 26.47 22.51
CA ASP A 268 34.53 27.56 21.66
C ASP A 268 34.22 28.97 22.22
N ASP A 269 33.29 29.12 23.17
CA ASP A 269 32.98 30.42 23.83
C ASP A 269 33.83 30.71 25.09
N ALA A 270 34.71 29.80 25.51
CA ALA A 270 35.51 29.97 26.73
C ALA A 270 36.92 30.54 26.49
N ASP A 271 37.39 30.66 25.26
CA ASP A 271 38.75 31.13 24.93
C ASP A 271 38.84 32.61 24.45
N ASP A 272 37.71 33.34 24.41
CA ASP A 272 37.69 34.74 23.94
C ASP A 272 37.29 35.79 25.03
N ALA A 273 37.37 35.44 26.32
CA ALA A 273 37.03 36.32 27.41
C ALA A 273 38.25 36.71 28.30
N GLU A 274 39.33 37.19 27.69
CA GLU A 274 40.34 38.01 28.38
C GLU A 274 40.88 39.11 27.45
N ALA A 275 40.17 40.22 27.35
CA ALA A 275 40.74 41.57 27.22
C ALA A 275 39.63 42.62 27.03
N GLU A 276 39.68 43.55 27.95
CA GLU A 276 39.25 44.96 27.92
C GLU A 276 37.96 45.36 28.64
N ASP A 277 38.27 45.89 29.74
CA ASP A 277 37.72 46.81 30.72
C ASP A 277 36.90 48.01 30.17
N ALA A 278 35.66 48.14 30.68
CA ALA A 278 34.84 49.29 31.12
C ALA A 278 34.76 50.60 30.31
N PRO A 279 33.79 51.49 30.68
CA PRO A 279 32.32 51.45 30.59
C PRO A 279 31.76 52.72 29.90
N ALA A 280 30.49 52.72 29.52
CA ALA A 280 29.57 53.89 29.51
C ALA A 280 28.31 53.59 28.65
N GLU A 281 27.18 53.45 29.34
CA GLU A 281 26.08 54.42 29.42
C GLU A 281 25.20 54.59 28.18
N GLU A 282 23.93 54.45 28.45
CA GLU A 282 22.71 54.98 27.83
C GLU A 282 21.88 54.07 26.90
N ALA A 283 20.73 53.70 27.44
CA ALA A 283 19.50 53.34 26.72
C ALA A 283 18.78 54.64 26.25
N PRO A 284 17.56 54.61 25.69
CA PRO A 284 16.78 53.62 24.91
C PRO A 284 16.12 54.30 23.65
N ALA A 285 15.37 53.56 22.90
CA ALA A 285 14.14 53.90 22.17
C ALA A 285 13.99 53.02 20.92
N GLU A 286 12.96 52.14 20.90
CA GLU A 286 11.65 52.37 20.30
C GLU A 286 11.69 52.57 18.76
N GLU A 287 11.17 51.62 18.01
CA GLU A 287 10.04 51.69 17.10
C GLU A 287 10.10 50.62 15.99
N ALA A 288 9.01 49.84 15.91
CA ALA A 288 8.57 49.15 14.72
C ALA A 288 7.72 50.17 13.90
N PRO A 289 7.09 49.84 12.77
CA PRO A 289 7.35 48.96 11.64
C PRO A 289 7.21 49.72 10.29
N ALA A 290 7.46 49.08 9.16
CA ALA A 290 6.81 49.47 7.90
C ALA A 290 6.87 48.36 6.85
N GLU A 291 5.71 48.03 6.40
CA GLU A 291 5.37 47.42 5.12
C GLU A 291 5.96 48.20 3.94
N ALA A 292 6.27 47.53 2.87
CA ALA A 292 6.09 48.03 1.52
C ALA A 292 6.04 46.91 0.50
N GLU A 293 4.87 46.79 -0.05
CA GLU A 293 4.53 46.27 -1.37
C GLU A 293 5.37 46.94 -2.47
N ALA A 294 5.50 46.23 -3.58
CA ALA A 294 5.27 46.68 -4.97
C ALA A 294 5.88 45.68 -5.96
N GLU A 295 5.01 45.04 -6.69
CA GLU A 295 4.70 45.30 -8.12
C GLU A 295 5.81 44.87 -9.09
N GLU A 296 5.44 43.82 -9.89
CA GLU A 296 4.98 43.97 -11.28
C GLU A 296 6.10 44.21 -12.30
N GLU A 297 6.31 43.25 -13.16
CA GLU A 297 6.30 43.42 -14.62
C GLU A 297 6.62 42.11 -15.35
N ALA A 298 5.64 41.66 -16.11
CA ALA A 298 5.89 40.94 -17.35
C ALA A 298 6.08 41.96 -18.47
N PRO A 299 6.83 41.70 -19.53
CA PRO A 299 6.16 41.56 -20.81
C PRO A 299 6.74 40.53 -21.78
N ALA A 300 5.82 39.89 -22.49
CA ALA A 300 5.50 39.96 -23.91
C ALA A 300 6.53 39.38 -24.91
N GLU A 301 6.04 38.35 -25.59
CA GLU A 301 5.96 38.12 -27.02
C GLU A 301 7.13 38.63 -27.92
N GLU A 302 7.65 37.70 -28.67
CA GLU A 302 7.84 37.94 -30.11
C GLU A 302 7.82 36.64 -30.92
N GLU A 303 6.88 36.60 -31.82
CA GLU A 303 6.75 35.73 -32.98
C GLU A 303 7.96 35.87 -33.92
N ALA A 304 8.26 34.84 -34.67
CA ALA A 304 8.42 34.84 -36.13
C ALA A 304 8.97 33.49 -36.56
N SER A 305 8.17 32.66 -37.18
CA SER A 305 7.96 32.51 -38.63
C SER A 305 9.16 32.00 -39.41
N ALA A 306 8.85 30.90 -40.09
CA ALA A 306 9.07 30.60 -41.50
C ALA A 306 10.28 29.72 -41.90
N GLU A 307 9.88 28.63 -42.56
CA GLU A 307 10.42 28.08 -43.85
C GLU A 307 11.85 27.49 -43.82
N ASP A 308 11.97 26.19 -43.97
CA ASP A 308 12.07 25.40 -45.22
C ASP A 308 11.87 23.89 -44.91
#